data_fdefb12638fda57ef3fc25c515977b8f
#
_entry.id   fdefb12638fda57ef3fc25c515977b8f
#
_cell.length_a   1.000
_cell.length_b   1.000
_cell.length_c   1.000
_cell.angle_alpha   90.00
_cell.angle_beta   90.00
_cell.angle_gamma   90.00
#
_symmetry.space_group_name_H-M   'P 1'
#
loop_
_entity.id
_entity.type
_entity.pdbx_description
1 polymer ?
#
loop_
_entity_poly.entity_id
_entity_poly.type
_entity_poly.pdbx_seq_one_letter_code
_entity_poly.pdbx_strand_id
1 'polypeptide(L)'
;MLDIKLIRENPDAVERALATRGAAVSLAPVLAADAERRRLVTEAEELKAERNRASEAIGQAKRRGEDAPAAMAHMREVSDRIKALDALVKEADVRLESLLLDVPNVPQPSVPVGRSAEDNVEVRRWGTPRPFAFEPKQHFEIGEALGILDFDRASKIAKARFTVMWGAASRLSRALAQFMLDLHTREHGFTEVWVPHLVNPETMVGVAMLPKFEEQMFKTLEPDAGRTLFLIPTAEVSLTALHGGEILAEAELPRRYCAFTPCYRREAGTYGQDTKGMIRQHQFDKVEMVKVTTPAQSHDEHEAMVRSAEVVLQRLELPYRVMALCTGDMGFHSAKTYDLEVWLPGQGKYREISSCSNCEAYQARRLDLRYRPAGGGRVELCHTLNGSGLAVGRTLVAVLENYQEADGSVTVPNVLRPYMGGLERIGPPGAGK
;
A
#
# COMPACT_ATOMS: atom_id res chain seq x y z
N MET A 1 -10.09 1.89 6.40
CA MET A 1 -10.51 2.23 7.77
C MET A 1 -11.27 1.08 8.42
N LEU A 2 -11.30 1.02 9.74
CA LEU A 2 -12.07 0.01 10.46
C LEU A 2 -13.58 0.20 10.30
N ASP A 3 -14.35 -0.87 10.53
CA ASP A 3 -15.80 -0.79 10.60
C ASP A 3 -16.23 -0.18 11.94
N ILE A 4 -17.01 0.90 11.90
CA ILE A 4 -17.54 1.53 13.11
C ILE A 4 -18.44 0.58 13.93
N LYS A 5 -19.08 -0.40 13.27
CA LYS A 5 -19.87 -1.42 13.97
C LYS A 5 -18.98 -2.32 14.82
N LEU A 6 -17.83 -2.77 14.25
CA LEU A 6 -16.85 -3.56 14.99
C LEU A 6 -16.35 -2.81 16.24
N ILE A 7 -16.01 -1.52 16.06
CA ILE A 7 -15.56 -0.66 17.17
C ILE A 7 -16.64 -0.53 18.25
N ARG A 8 -17.89 -0.30 17.84
CA ARG A 8 -19.02 -0.10 18.75
C ARG A 8 -19.40 -1.36 19.54
N GLU A 9 -19.39 -2.51 18.86
CA GLU A 9 -19.77 -3.80 19.45
C GLU A 9 -18.71 -4.35 20.38
N ASN A 10 -17.42 -4.09 20.09
CA ASN A 10 -16.29 -4.66 20.82
C ASN A 10 -15.16 -3.65 21.09
N PRO A 11 -15.43 -2.47 21.71
CA PRO A 11 -14.45 -1.42 21.85
C PRO A 11 -13.17 -1.86 22.58
N ASP A 12 -13.33 -2.53 23.71
CA ASP A 12 -12.20 -2.98 24.53
C ASP A 12 -11.31 -4.01 23.81
N ALA A 13 -11.90 -4.89 23.00
CA ALA A 13 -11.15 -5.87 22.24
C ALA A 13 -10.35 -5.20 21.11
N VAL A 14 -10.95 -4.23 20.44
CA VAL A 14 -10.27 -3.42 19.40
C VAL A 14 -9.15 -2.59 20.02
N GLU A 15 -9.39 -1.90 21.14
CA GLU A 15 -8.34 -1.11 21.83
C GLU A 15 -7.19 -2.00 22.28
N ARG A 16 -7.46 -3.18 22.86
CA ARG A 16 -6.39 -4.13 23.23
C ARG A 16 -5.57 -4.58 22.03
N ALA A 17 -6.22 -4.89 20.90
CA ALA A 17 -5.51 -5.29 19.69
C ALA A 17 -4.66 -4.13 19.13
N LEU A 18 -5.18 -2.90 19.12
CA LEU A 18 -4.45 -1.73 18.67
C LEU A 18 -3.29 -1.35 19.62
N ALA A 19 -3.45 -1.57 20.92
CA ALA A 19 -2.39 -1.32 21.90
C ALA A 19 -1.13 -2.17 21.63
N THR A 20 -1.27 -3.37 21.05
CA THR A 20 -0.12 -4.19 20.64
C THR A 20 0.74 -3.55 19.55
N ARG A 21 0.21 -2.55 18.82
CA ARG A 21 0.93 -1.80 17.77
C ARG A 21 1.81 -0.66 18.29
N GLY A 22 2.00 -0.58 19.60
CA GLY A 22 2.89 0.41 20.23
C GLY A 22 2.32 1.82 20.36
N ALA A 23 1.12 2.09 19.87
CA ALA A 23 0.42 3.36 20.04
C ALA A 23 -0.81 3.19 20.93
N ALA A 24 -0.92 4.01 21.98
CA ALA A 24 -2.15 4.10 22.75
C ALA A 24 -3.22 4.83 21.90
N VAL A 25 -4.03 4.06 21.18
CA VAL A 25 -5.17 4.60 20.40
C VAL A 25 -6.40 4.53 21.29
N SER A 26 -6.91 5.68 21.73
CA SER A 26 -8.21 5.74 22.39
C SER A 26 -9.32 5.81 21.35
N LEU A 27 -10.28 4.90 21.46
CA LEU A 27 -11.48 4.90 20.61
C LEU A 27 -12.62 5.78 21.18
N ALA A 28 -12.44 6.38 22.35
CA ALA A 28 -13.46 7.21 22.98
C ALA A 28 -13.93 8.39 22.09
N PRO A 29 -13.04 9.14 21.36
CA PRO A 29 -13.48 10.19 20.45
C PRO A 29 -14.31 9.63 19.26
N VAL A 30 -13.96 8.46 18.73
CA VAL A 30 -14.68 7.80 17.64
C VAL A 30 -16.08 7.38 18.10
N LEU A 31 -16.17 6.75 19.27
CA LEU A 31 -17.45 6.30 19.85
C LEU A 31 -18.36 7.49 20.19
N ALA A 32 -17.81 8.60 20.70
CA ALA A 32 -18.56 9.82 20.97
C ALA A 32 -19.13 10.42 19.68
N ALA A 33 -18.31 10.52 18.62
CA ALA A 33 -18.75 11.02 17.32
C ALA A 33 -19.83 10.11 16.67
N ASP A 34 -19.69 8.78 16.78
CA ASP A 34 -20.71 7.82 16.30
C ASP A 34 -22.02 7.97 17.09
N ALA A 35 -21.96 8.14 18.41
CA ALA A 35 -23.15 8.33 19.24
C ALA A 35 -23.90 9.63 18.88
N GLU A 36 -23.18 10.73 18.71
CA GLU A 36 -23.74 12.01 18.29
C GLU A 36 -24.37 11.92 16.90
N ARG A 37 -23.65 11.35 15.92
CA ARG A 37 -24.17 11.12 14.58
C ARG A 37 -25.48 10.32 14.59
N ARG A 38 -25.53 9.21 15.33
CA ARG A 38 -26.73 8.39 15.45
C ARG A 38 -27.90 9.15 16.06
N ARG A 39 -27.66 9.94 17.09
CA ARG A 39 -28.68 10.79 17.71
C ARG A 39 -29.28 11.77 16.69
N LEU A 40 -28.40 12.48 15.92
CA LEU A 40 -28.83 13.45 14.91
C LEU A 40 -29.61 12.77 13.75
N VAL A 41 -29.16 11.60 13.30
CA VAL A 41 -29.85 10.82 12.26
C VAL A 41 -31.24 10.40 12.75
N THR A 42 -31.37 9.87 13.97
CA THR A 42 -32.65 9.45 14.55
C THR A 42 -33.62 10.64 14.63
N GLU A 43 -33.16 11.80 15.13
CA GLU A 43 -33.98 13.00 15.20
C GLU A 43 -34.44 13.50 13.82
N ALA A 44 -33.54 13.45 12.84
CA ALA A 44 -33.89 13.83 11.46
C ALA A 44 -34.92 12.87 10.84
N GLU A 45 -34.78 11.55 11.07
CA GLU A 45 -35.73 10.54 10.58
C GLU A 45 -37.12 10.68 11.23
N GLU A 46 -37.19 10.96 12.54
CA GLU A 46 -38.46 11.21 13.25
C GLU A 46 -39.19 12.44 12.68
N LEU A 47 -38.48 13.53 12.44
CA LEU A 47 -39.06 14.73 11.81
C LEU A 47 -39.45 14.49 10.34
N LYS A 48 -38.68 13.70 9.59
CA LYS A 48 -39.07 13.32 8.22
C LYS A 48 -40.36 12.48 8.21
N ALA A 49 -40.51 11.57 9.17
CA ALA A 49 -41.72 10.77 9.34
C ALA A 49 -42.90 11.66 9.76
N GLU A 50 -42.71 12.63 10.66
CA GLU A 50 -43.71 13.62 11.05
C GLU A 50 -44.20 14.47 9.84
N ARG A 51 -43.24 15.01 9.07
CA ARG A 51 -43.52 15.77 7.85
C ARG A 51 -44.35 14.95 6.85
N ASN A 52 -44.02 13.69 6.65
CA ASN A 52 -44.74 12.81 5.72
C ASN A 52 -46.21 12.60 6.19
N ARG A 53 -46.42 12.35 7.48
CA ARG A 53 -47.77 12.25 8.08
C ARG A 53 -48.58 13.55 7.94
N ALA A 54 -47.97 14.70 8.25
CA ALA A 54 -48.58 15.98 8.12
C ALA A 54 -48.95 16.31 6.65
N SER A 55 -48.06 15.99 5.72
CA SER A 55 -48.31 16.17 4.29
C SER A 55 -49.50 15.34 3.80
N GLU A 56 -49.64 14.11 4.25
CA GLU A 56 -50.75 13.23 3.94
C GLU A 56 -52.08 13.78 4.49
N ALA A 57 -52.09 14.27 5.78
CA ALA A 57 -53.23 14.85 6.42
C ALA A 57 -53.70 16.14 5.71
N ILE A 58 -52.77 17.02 5.30
CA ILE A 58 -53.06 18.24 4.54
C ILE A 58 -53.66 17.85 3.15
N GLY A 59 -53.11 16.83 2.50
CA GLY A 59 -53.64 16.33 1.24
C GLY A 59 -55.10 15.81 1.36
N GLN A 60 -55.43 15.14 2.44
CA GLN A 60 -56.78 14.67 2.73
C GLN A 60 -57.72 15.83 3.06
N ALA A 61 -57.29 16.82 3.88
CA ALA A 61 -58.07 18.01 4.19
C ALA A 61 -58.43 18.82 2.91
N LYS A 62 -57.45 19.05 2.04
CA LYS A 62 -57.65 19.74 0.75
C LYS A 62 -58.65 19.00 -0.16
N ARG A 63 -58.64 17.66 -0.20
CA ARG A 63 -59.61 16.88 -0.95
C ARG A 63 -61.05 17.03 -0.43
N ARG A 64 -61.21 17.34 0.86
CA ARG A 64 -62.48 17.64 1.52
C ARG A 64 -62.91 19.10 1.40
N GLY A 65 -62.07 19.95 0.78
CA GLY A 65 -62.34 21.40 0.68
C GLY A 65 -62.05 22.17 1.96
N GLU A 66 -61.29 21.59 2.87
CA GLU A 66 -60.93 22.21 4.16
C GLU A 66 -59.57 22.95 4.04
N ASP A 67 -59.51 24.19 4.53
CA ASP A 67 -58.23 24.94 4.66
C ASP A 67 -57.49 24.51 5.90
N ALA A 68 -56.15 24.28 5.77
CA ALA A 68 -55.31 23.83 6.86
C ALA A 68 -54.06 24.76 7.06
N PRO A 69 -54.27 26.09 7.30
CA PRO A 69 -53.14 27.04 7.35
C PRO A 69 -52.17 26.77 8.52
N ALA A 70 -52.71 26.34 9.67
CA ALA A 70 -51.88 25.99 10.84
C ALA A 70 -51.00 24.75 10.54
N ALA A 71 -51.54 23.74 9.90
CA ALA A 71 -50.78 22.55 9.50
C ALA A 71 -49.71 22.87 8.44
N MET A 72 -49.98 23.79 7.54
CA MET A 72 -49.04 24.29 6.56
C MET A 72 -47.88 25.10 7.20
N ALA A 73 -48.17 25.92 8.22
CA ALA A 73 -47.17 26.67 8.96
C ALA A 73 -46.25 25.72 9.75
N HIS A 74 -46.81 24.74 10.46
CA HIS A 74 -46.10 23.72 11.18
C HIS A 74 -45.19 22.90 10.24
N MET A 75 -45.70 22.54 9.05
CA MET A 75 -44.91 21.81 8.07
C MET A 75 -43.71 22.60 7.54
N ARG A 76 -43.79 23.93 7.45
CA ARG A 76 -42.61 24.78 7.12
C ARG A 76 -41.57 24.73 8.22
N GLU A 77 -41.99 24.91 9.47
CA GLU A 77 -41.09 24.85 10.64
C GLU A 77 -40.38 23.49 10.72
N VAL A 78 -41.12 22.38 10.59
CA VAL A 78 -40.54 21.02 10.54
C VAL A 78 -39.56 20.86 9.36
N SER A 79 -39.86 21.42 8.20
CA SER A 79 -38.97 21.36 7.03
C SER A 79 -37.68 22.15 7.25
N ASP A 80 -37.75 23.32 7.85
CA ASP A 80 -36.57 24.13 8.18
C ASP A 80 -35.70 23.43 9.23
N ARG A 81 -36.30 22.78 10.21
CA ARG A 81 -35.59 21.98 11.23
C ARG A 81 -34.92 20.76 10.63
N ILE A 82 -35.56 20.04 9.69
CA ILE A 82 -34.97 18.94 8.96
C ILE A 82 -33.73 19.41 8.18
N LYS A 83 -33.80 20.54 7.50
CA LYS A 83 -32.68 21.11 6.75
C LYS A 83 -31.49 21.45 7.67
N ALA A 84 -31.76 22.00 8.85
CA ALA A 84 -30.72 22.28 9.84
C ALA A 84 -30.08 20.99 10.36
N LEU A 85 -30.88 19.95 10.66
CA LEU A 85 -30.39 18.67 11.13
C LEU A 85 -29.61 17.92 10.03
N ASP A 86 -30.04 17.95 8.77
CA ASP A 86 -29.29 17.35 7.66
C ASP A 86 -27.89 17.98 7.50
N ALA A 87 -27.74 19.29 7.77
CA ALA A 87 -26.43 19.94 7.81
C ALA A 87 -25.57 19.42 8.97
N LEU A 88 -26.13 19.30 10.17
CA LEU A 88 -25.42 18.77 11.35
C LEU A 88 -25.04 17.27 11.16
N VAL A 89 -25.90 16.49 10.55
CA VAL A 89 -25.59 15.08 10.20
C VAL A 89 -24.38 15.03 9.27
N LYS A 90 -24.34 15.88 8.25
CA LYS A 90 -23.20 15.95 7.33
C LYS A 90 -21.89 16.34 8.03
N GLU A 91 -21.95 17.29 8.97
CA GLU A 91 -20.78 17.66 9.78
C GLU A 91 -20.33 16.50 10.68
N ALA A 92 -21.28 15.79 11.29
CA ALA A 92 -21.00 14.63 12.12
C ALA A 92 -20.41 13.45 11.29
N ASP A 93 -20.88 13.24 10.05
CA ASP A 93 -20.32 12.25 9.12
C ASP A 93 -18.84 12.56 8.82
N VAL A 94 -18.54 13.81 8.44
CA VAL A 94 -17.16 14.25 8.13
C VAL A 94 -16.25 14.09 9.36
N ARG A 95 -16.73 14.46 10.54
CA ARG A 95 -15.97 14.32 11.78
C ARG A 95 -15.68 12.87 12.13
N LEU A 96 -16.69 12.00 12.04
CA LEU A 96 -16.53 10.56 12.29
C LEU A 96 -15.56 9.93 11.31
N GLU A 97 -15.68 10.25 10.03
CA GLU A 97 -14.78 9.77 8.99
C GLU A 97 -13.33 10.21 9.26
N SER A 98 -13.10 11.48 9.56
CA SER A 98 -11.77 12.00 9.89
C SER A 98 -11.13 11.24 11.06
N LEU A 99 -11.89 10.99 12.14
CA LEU A 99 -11.39 10.22 13.28
C LEU A 99 -11.07 8.75 12.92
N LEU A 100 -11.90 8.12 12.08
CA LEU A 100 -11.68 6.74 11.61
C LEU A 100 -10.46 6.62 10.68
N LEU A 101 -10.13 7.67 9.93
CA LEU A 101 -8.94 7.69 9.06
C LEU A 101 -7.64 7.61 9.86
N ASP A 102 -7.62 8.05 11.12
CA ASP A 102 -6.45 8.02 12.01
C ASP A 102 -6.33 6.72 12.83
N VAL A 103 -7.30 5.82 12.75
CA VAL A 103 -7.25 4.52 13.45
C VAL A 103 -6.55 3.49 12.57
N PRO A 104 -5.44 2.85 13.01
CA PRO A 104 -4.76 1.81 12.23
C PRO A 104 -5.60 0.53 12.11
N ASN A 105 -5.21 -0.34 11.18
CA ASN A 105 -5.87 -1.64 11.03
C ASN A 105 -5.58 -2.56 12.24
N VAL A 106 -6.50 -3.48 12.51
CA VAL A 106 -6.36 -4.47 13.58
C VAL A 106 -5.47 -5.62 13.10
N PRO A 107 -4.44 -6.01 13.88
CA PRO A 107 -3.61 -7.17 13.55
C PRO A 107 -4.42 -8.47 13.56
N GLN A 108 -4.12 -9.38 12.61
CA GLN A 108 -4.64 -10.75 12.67
C GLN A 108 -4.12 -11.50 13.91
N PRO A 109 -4.90 -12.45 14.46
CA PRO A 109 -4.47 -13.22 15.65
C PRO A 109 -3.16 -14.00 15.49
N SER A 110 -2.76 -14.30 14.24
CA SER A 110 -1.52 -15.00 13.91
C SER A 110 -0.26 -14.12 13.88
N VAL A 111 -0.42 -12.79 14.04
CA VAL A 111 0.69 -11.84 14.01
C VAL A 111 1.43 -11.89 15.34
N PRO A 112 2.78 -12.02 15.33
CA PRO A 112 3.56 -11.97 16.57
C PRO A 112 3.41 -10.60 17.25
N VAL A 113 3.24 -10.61 18.56
CA VAL A 113 3.20 -9.37 19.35
C VAL A 113 4.63 -8.92 19.62
N GLY A 114 4.95 -7.67 19.29
CA GLY A 114 6.28 -7.09 19.46
C GLY A 114 6.25 -5.57 19.32
N ARG A 115 7.41 -4.92 19.55
CA ARG A 115 7.55 -3.45 19.57
C ARG A 115 8.26 -2.86 18.38
N SER A 116 9.17 -3.63 17.78
CA SER A 116 10.05 -3.15 16.71
C SER A 116 10.47 -4.30 15.77
N ALA A 117 11.22 -3.99 14.73
CA ALA A 117 11.79 -4.97 13.81
C ALA A 117 12.63 -6.08 14.49
N GLU A 118 13.14 -5.84 15.69
CA GLU A 118 13.89 -6.84 16.47
C GLU A 118 13.01 -7.99 16.98
N ASP A 119 11.70 -7.74 17.08
CA ASP A 119 10.70 -8.73 17.51
C ASP A 119 10.05 -9.47 16.33
N ASN A 120 10.47 -9.19 15.10
CA ASN A 120 10.01 -9.90 13.92
C ASN A 120 10.46 -11.36 13.95
N VAL A 121 9.62 -12.27 13.46
CA VAL A 121 9.87 -13.71 13.52
C VAL A 121 10.28 -14.25 12.15
N GLU A 122 11.45 -14.87 12.07
CA GLU A 122 11.85 -15.61 10.87
C GLU A 122 10.97 -16.86 10.72
N VAL A 123 10.22 -16.94 9.63
CA VAL A 123 9.32 -18.08 9.36
C VAL A 123 9.94 -19.10 8.43
N ARG A 124 10.84 -18.71 7.54
CA ARG A 124 11.61 -19.60 6.65
C ARG A 124 12.79 -18.88 6.01
N ARG A 125 13.70 -19.68 5.50
CA ARG A 125 14.92 -19.22 4.81
C ARG A 125 15.17 -20.10 3.59
N TRP A 126 15.78 -19.51 2.55
CA TRP A 126 16.20 -20.22 1.35
C TRP A 126 17.61 -19.80 0.92
N GLY A 127 18.37 -20.75 0.42
CA GLY A 127 19.74 -20.56 -0.05
C GLY A 127 20.75 -20.39 1.09
N THR A 128 22.02 -20.53 0.72
CA THR A 128 23.15 -20.31 1.63
C THR A 128 24.02 -19.19 1.07
N PRO A 129 24.40 -18.18 1.86
CA PRO A 129 25.35 -17.16 1.44
C PRO A 129 26.62 -17.78 0.85
N ARG A 130 27.01 -17.32 -0.35
CA ARG A 130 28.25 -17.74 -1.00
C ARG A 130 29.45 -17.32 -0.11
N PRO A 131 30.39 -18.24 0.17
CA PRO A 131 31.65 -17.85 0.79
C PRO A 131 32.52 -17.13 -0.24
N PHE A 132 33.18 -16.05 0.17
CA PHE A 132 34.15 -15.33 -0.65
C PHE A 132 35.55 -15.59 -0.16
N ALA A 133 36.51 -15.80 -1.07
CA ALA A 133 37.94 -15.89 -0.77
C ALA A 133 38.60 -14.50 -0.63
N PHE A 134 37.81 -13.43 -0.71
CA PHE A 134 38.21 -12.04 -0.61
C PHE A 134 37.17 -11.28 0.22
N GLU A 135 37.49 -10.07 0.68
CA GLU A 135 36.54 -9.21 1.37
C GLU A 135 35.48 -8.66 0.38
N PRO A 136 34.20 -9.01 0.54
CA PRO A 136 33.16 -8.55 -0.37
C PRO A 136 32.91 -7.05 -0.20
N LYS A 137 32.87 -6.33 -1.32
CA LYS A 137 32.60 -4.90 -1.37
C LYS A 137 31.11 -4.63 -1.39
N GLN A 138 30.74 -3.44 -0.95
CA GLN A 138 29.37 -2.96 -1.09
C GLN A 138 29.10 -2.50 -2.52
N HIS A 139 27.83 -2.57 -2.93
CA HIS A 139 27.38 -2.26 -4.29
C HIS A 139 27.83 -0.90 -4.82
N PHE A 140 27.92 0.13 -3.97
CA PHE A 140 28.37 1.45 -4.42
C PHE A 140 29.85 1.45 -4.75
N GLU A 141 30.69 0.74 -4.00
CA GLU A 141 32.12 0.60 -4.29
C GLU A 141 32.33 -0.18 -5.59
N ILE A 142 31.58 -1.26 -5.81
CA ILE A 142 31.59 -2.04 -7.05
C ILE A 142 31.15 -1.16 -8.22
N GLY A 143 30.03 -0.47 -8.08
CA GLY A 143 29.42 0.33 -9.12
C GLY A 143 30.26 1.53 -9.55
N GLU A 144 30.91 2.20 -8.59
CA GLU A 144 31.86 3.30 -8.87
C GLU A 144 33.13 2.78 -9.54
N ALA A 145 33.71 1.69 -9.04
CA ALA A 145 34.91 1.09 -9.63
C ALA A 145 34.68 0.60 -11.08
N LEU A 146 33.50 0.08 -11.38
CA LEU A 146 33.10 -0.31 -12.73
C LEU A 146 32.62 0.88 -13.60
N GLY A 147 32.46 2.06 -13.04
CA GLY A 147 31.95 3.23 -13.74
C GLY A 147 30.48 3.13 -14.16
N ILE A 148 29.68 2.28 -13.48
CA ILE A 148 28.28 2.01 -13.80
C ILE A 148 27.29 2.66 -12.85
N LEU A 149 27.72 3.13 -11.67
CA LEU A 149 26.93 3.93 -10.73
C LEU A 149 27.63 5.27 -10.49
N ASP A 150 26.86 6.35 -10.39
CA ASP A 150 27.37 7.71 -10.26
C ASP A 150 26.47 8.52 -9.32
N PHE A 151 26.90 8.67 -8.10
CA PHE A 151 26.15 9.39 -7.05
C PHE A 151 26.46 10.89 -7.07
N ASP A 152 27.67 11.28 -7.51
CA ASP A 152 28.08 12.68 -7.57
C ASP A 152 27.28 13.44 -8.65
N ARG A 153 27.16 12.85 -9.85
CA ARG A 153 26.34 13.44 -10.91
C ARG A 153 24.87 13.46 -10.54
N ALA A 154 24.37 12.42 -9.87
CA ALA A 154 23.01 12.40 -9.37
C ALA A 154 22.74 13.53 -8.35
N SER A 155 23.67 13.74 -7.42
CA SER A 155 23.59 14.83 -6.43
C SER A 155 23.64 16.20 -7.09
N LYS A 156 24.42 16.38 -8.16
CA LYS A 156 24.47 17.61 -8.96
C LYS A 156 23.15 17.89 -9.69
N ILE A 157 22.48 16.86 -10.19
CA ILE A 157 21.21 16.99 -10.95
C ILE A 157 20.03 17.24 -10.00
N ALA A 158 20.00 16.55 -8.87
CA ALA A 158 18.87 16.59 -7.92
C ALA A 158 19.35 16.90 -6.49
N LYS A 159 19.80 15.89 -5.76
CA LYS A 159 20.37 15.95 -4.40
C LYS A 159 20.86 14.55 -4.00
N ALA A 160 21.33 14.38 -2.75
CA ALA A 160 21.63 13.06 -2.20
C ALA A 160 20.42 12.11 -2.30
N ARG A 161 20.67 10.79 -2.25
CA ARG A 161 19.69 9.71 -2.38
C ARG A 161 19.01 9.62 -3.77
N PHE A 162 19.69 10.10 -4.80
CA PHE A 162 19.43 9.77 -6.19
C PHE A 162 20.64 9.06 -6.79
N THR A 163 20.44 8.33 -7.88
CA THR A 163 21.48 7.56 -8.53
C THR A 163 21.40 7.75 -10.05
N VAL A 164 22.55 7.95 -10.70
CA VAL A 164 22.70 7.82 -12.15
C VAL A 164 23.29 6.45 -12.43
N MET A 165 22.66 5.70 -13.33
CA MET A 165 23.12 4.40 -13.79
C MET A 165 23.63 4.49 -15.22
N TRP A 166 24.84 3.98 -15.46
CA TRP A 166 25.48 3.98 -16.75
C TRP A 166 25.52 2.59 -17.39
N GLY A 167 25.37 2.51 -18.69
CA GLY A 167 25.63 1.32 -19.50
C GLY A 167 25.06 0.02 -18.93
N ALA A 168 25.93 -0.82 -18.40
CA ALA A 168 25.55 -2.14 -17.88
C ALA A 168 24.59 -2.09 -16.69
N ALA A 169 24.73 -1.12 -15.76
CA ALA A 169 23.80 -1.00 -14.63
C ALA A 169 22.40 -0.58 -15.09
N SER A 170 22.30 0.39 -16.02
CA SER A 170 21.02 0.79 -16.61
C SER A 170 20.36 -0.36 -17.35
N ARG A 171 21.13 -1.16 -18.09
CA ARG A 171 20.62 -2.36 -18.77
C ARG A 171 20.17 -3.43 -17.75
N LEU A 172 20.96 -3.67 -16.70
CA LEU A 172 20.63 -4.63 -15.65
C LEU A 172 19.33 -4.26 -14.91
N SER A 173 19.13 -2.96 -14.63
CA SER A 173 17.87 -2.47 -14.02
C SER A 173 16.66 -2.81 -14.89
N ARG A 174 16.73 -2.54 -16.21
CA ARG A 174 15.65 -2.93 -17.15
C ARG A 174 15.48 -4.44 -17.28
N ALA A 175 16.58 -5.18 -17.29
CA ALA A 175 16.57 -6.63 -17.37
C ALA A 175 15.86 -7.25 -16.16
N LEU A 176 16.14 -6.75 -14.96
CA LEU A 176 15.47 -7.17 -13.72
C LEU A 176 13.97 -6.86 -13.76
N ALA A 177 13.60 -5.64 -14.14
CA ALA A 177 12.19 -5.27 -14.24
C ALA A 177 11.42 -6.15 -15.23
N GLN A 178 11.98 -6.35 -16.43
CA GLN A 178 11.36 -7.17 -17.45
C GLN A 178 11.28 -8.65 -17.02
N PHE A 179 12.33 -9.20 -16.43
CA PHE A 179 12.34 -10.55 -15.89
C PHE A 179 11.24 -10.74 -14.82
N MET A 180 11.09 -9.82 -13.89
CA MET A 180 10.06 -9.86 -12.85
C MET A 180 8.66 -9.82 -13.45
N LEU A 181 8.39 -8.90 -14.38
CA LEU A 181 7.10 -8.80 -15.08
C LEU A 181 6.78 -10.08 -15.87
N ASP A 182 7.73 -10.59 -16.64
CA ASP A 182 7.56 -11.82 -17.39
C ASP A 182 7.21 -13.01 -16.47
N LEU A 183 7.89 -13.11 -15.33
CA LEU A 183 7.65 -14.17 -14.35
C LEU A 183 6.25 -14.06 -13.74
N HIS A 184 5.86 -12.85 -13.29
CA HIS A 184 4.56 -12.66 -12.66
C HIS A 184 3.40 -12.83 -13.64
N THR A 185 3.54 -12.40 -14.88
CA THR A 185 2.48 -12.51 -15.88
C THR A 185 2.34 -13.92 -16.46
N ARG A 186 3.46 -14.62 -16.68
CA ARG A 186 3.44 -15.93 -17.32
C ARG A 186 3.28 -17.10 -16.36
N GLU A 187 3.85 -17.01 -15.15
CA GLU A 187 3.87 -18.13 -14.20
C GLU A 187 2.95 -17.92 -13.01
N HIS A 188 2.73 -16.67 -12.55
CA HIS A 188 1.98 -16.38 -11.33
C HIS A 188 0.55 -15.87 -11.58
N GLY A 189 0.14 -15.73 -12.84
CA GLY A 189 -1.23 -15.36 -13.22
C GLY A 189 -1.60 -13.92 -12.92
N PHE A 190 -0.63 -13.01 -12.85
CA PHE A 190 -0.90 -11.57 -12.76
C PHE A 190 -1.16 -10.98 -14.15
N THR A 191 -2.00 -9.97 -14.19
CA THR A 191 -2.17 -9.10 -15.35
C THR A 191 -1.29 -7.87 -15.17
N GLU A 192 -0.40 -7.60 -16.13
CA GLU A 192 0.37 -6.36 -16.15
C GLU A 192 -0.53 -5.17 -16.49
N VAL A 193 -0.40 -4.10 -15.72
CA VAL A 193 -1.16 -2.86 -15.91
C VAL A 193 -0.22 -1.66 -15.91
N TRP A 194 -0.32 -0.82 -16.93
CA TRP A 194 0.32 0.49 -16.90
C TRP A 194 -0.62 1.49 -16.21
N VAL A 195 -0.12 2.19 -15.19
CA VAL A 195 -0.95 3.04 -14.31
C VAL A 195 -0.41 4.47 -14.24
N PRO A 196 -1.25 5.47 -13.94
CA PRO A 196 -0.79 6.82 -13.64
C PRO A 196 0.15 6.86 -12.44
N HIS A 197 1.21 7.68 -12.54
CA HIS A 197 2.17 7.92 -11.45
C HIS A 197 1.83 9.18 -10.64
N LEU A 198 0.97 10.03 -11.18
CA LEU A 198 0.38 11.18 -10.51
C LEU A 198 -1.09 10.86 -10.22
N VAL A 199 -1.48 10.96 -8.94
CA VAL A 199 -2.81 10.55 -8.49
C VAL A 199 -3.48 11.65 -7.67
N ASN A 200 -4.81 11.60 -7.61
CA ASN A 200 -5.61 12.50 -6.80
C ASN A 200 -5.43 12.24 -5.29
N PRO A 201 -5.65 13.24 -4.43
CA PRO A 201 -5.63 13.07 -2.98
C PRO A 201 -6.57 11.96 -2.49
N GLU A 202 -7.76 11.84 -3.08
CA GLU A 202 -8.75 10.82 -2.72
C GLU A 202 -8.22 9.40 -2.96
N THR A 203 -7.44 9.19 -4.01
CA THR A 203 -6.76 7.92 -4.27
C THR A 203 -5.77 7.59 -3.15
N MET A 204 -4.99 8.58 -2.70
CA MET A 204 -4.06 8.41 -1.58
C MET A 204 -4.77 8.13 -0.25
N VAL A 205 -5.92 8.76 0.00
CA VAL A 205 -6.79 8.47 1.17
C VAL A 205 -7.33 7.05 1.09
N GLY A 206 -7.78 6.63 -0.09
CA GLY A 206 -8.35 5.30 -0.33
C GLY A 206 -7.41 4.16 0.06
N VAL A 207 -6.11 4.31 -0.21
CA VAL A 207 -5.10 3.30 0.13
C VAL A 207 -4.39 3.56 1.48
N ALA A 208 -4.90 4.51 2.27
CA ALA A 208 -4.40 4.86 3.60
C ALA A 208 -2.99 5.48 3.65
N MET A 209 -2.55 6.12 2.56
CA MET A 209 -1.35 6.94 2.56
C MET A 209 -1.61 8.34 3.16
N LEU A 210 -2.79 8.89 2.91
CA LEU A 210 -3.25 10.14 3.54
C LEU A 210 -4.34 9.85 4.60
N PRO A 211 -4.43 10.74 5.61
CA PRO A 211 -3.58 11.90 5.91
C PRO A 211 -2.23 11.54 6.55
N LYS A 212 -2.08 10.35 7.10
CA LYS A 212 -1.01 9.93 8.02
C LYS A 212 0.42 10.16 7.50
N PHE A 213 0.66 9.92 6.21
CA PHE A 213 2.01 9.93 5.62
C PHE A 213 2.25 11.10 4.66
N GLU A 214 1.49 12.19 4.76
CA GLU A 214 1.62 13.32 3.83
C GLU A 214 3.05 13.88 3.75
N GLU A 215 3.76 13.95 4.87
CA GLU A 215 5.14 14.42 4.93
C GLU A 215 6.13 13.53 4.18
N GLN A 216 5.77 12.26 3.94
CA GLN A 216 6.57 11.30 3.18
C GLN A 216 6.38 11.44 1.66
N MET A 217 5.37 12.20 1.21
CA MET A 217 4.94 12.24 -0.18
C MET A 217 5.51 13.45 -0.93
N PHE A 218 5.89 13.24 -2.19
CA PHE A 218 6.05 14.32 -3.14
C PHE A 218 4.70 14.69 -3.72
N LYS A 219 4.46 16.00 -3.86
CA LYS A 219 3.22 16.54 -4.45
C LYS A 219 3.53 17.67 -5.41
N THR A 220 2.67 17.85 -6.41
CA THR A 220 2.72 18.97 -7.34
C THR A 220 1.99 20.18 -6.74
N LEU A 221 2.36 21.36 -7.22
CA LEU A 221 1.59 22.57 -7.03
C LEU A 221 1.03 22.94 -8.41
N GLU A 222 -0.29 22.83 -8.58
CA GLU A 222 -0.99 23.27 -9.79
C GLU A 222 -1.67 24.62 -9.53
N PRO A 223 -1.01 25.76 -9.88
CA PRO A 223 -1.51 27.08 -9.52
C PRO A 223 -2.87 27.40 -10.15
N ASP A 224 -3.09 26.91 -11.38
CA ASP A 224 -4.24 27.32 -12.20
C ASP A 224 -5.52 26.49 -11.94
N ALA A 225 -5.39 25.26 -11.42
CA ALA A 225 -6.52 24.37 -11.19
C ALA A 225 -6.91 24.21 -9.72
N GLY A 226 -6.12 24.75 -8.77
CA GLY A 226 -6.34 24.58 -7.33
C GLY A 226 -6.26 23.11 -6.87
N ARG A 227 -5.73 22.21 -7.70
CA ARG A 227 -5.63 20.77 -7.44
C ARG A 227 -4.18 20.39 -7.16
N THR A 228 -3.99 19.58 -6.15
CA THR A 228 -2.71 18.93 -5.85
C THR A 228 -2.77 17.50 -6.34
N LEU A 229 -1.75 17.07 -7.09
CA LEU A 229 -1.54 15.66 -7.40
C LEU A 229 -0.34 15.14 -6.60
N PHE A 230 -0.38 13.88 -6.24
CA PHE A 230 0.69 13.21 -5.52
C PHE A 230 1.45 12.26 -6.43
N LEU A 231 2.79 12.28 -6.35
CA LEU A 231 3.61 11.24 -6.97
C LEU A 231 3.50 9.97 -6.11
N ILE A 232 3.23 8.85 -6.77
CA ILE A 232 3.04 7.57 -6.05
C ILE A 232 4.33 7.12 -5.35
N PRO A 233 4.26 6.71 -4.06
CA PRO A 233 5.38 6.08 -3.36
C PRO A 233 5.53 4.58 -3.69
N THR A 234 4.54 4.01 -4.36
CA THR A 234 4.39 2.62 -4.78
C THR A 234 3.23 2.50 -5.77
N ALA A 235 3.31 1.58 -6.72
CA ALA A 235 2.20 1.31 -7.63
C ALA A 235 0.97 0.71 -6.92
N GLU A 236 1.12 0.25 -5.68
CA GLU A 236 -0.01 -0.13 -4.82
C GLU A 236 -1.13 0.89 -4.86
N VAL A 237 -0.77 2.19 -4.79
CA VAL A 237 -1.73 3.30 -4.79
C VAL A 237 -2.66 3.24 -6.01
N SER A 238 -2.06 3.20 -7.19
CA SER A 238 -2.83 3.22 -8.44
C SER A 238 -3.52 1.89 -8.70
N LEU A 239 -2.86 0.76 -8.44
CA LEU A 239 -3.41 -0.57 -8.70
C LEU A 239 -4.58 -0.92 -7.77
N THR A 240 -4.48 -0.60 -6.47
CA THR A 240 -5.54 -0.90 -5.51
C THR A 240 -6.79 -0.05 -5.75
N ALA A 241 -6.62 1.18 -6.24
CA ALA A 241 -7.72 2.09 -6.52
C ALA A 241 -8.43 1.85 -7.86
N LEU A 242 -7.94 0.95 -8.72
CA LEU A 242 -8.52 0.69 -10.06
C LEU A 242 -10.03 0.46 -10.04
N HIS A 243 -10.53 -0.25 -9.03
CA HIS A 243 -11.93 -0.62 -8.87
C HIS A 243 -12.64 0.16 -7.75
N GLY A 244 -12.12 1.32 -7.35
CA GLY A 244 -12.76 2.17 -6.35
C GLY A 244 -14.20 2.53 -6.77
N GLY A 245 -15.17 2.38 -5.85
CA GLY A 245 -16.60 2.62 -6.09
C GLY A 245 -17.33 1.50 -6.83
N GLU A 246 -16.65 0.43 -7.24
CA GLU A 246 -17.25 -0.66 -8.01
C GLU A 246 -17.81 -1.79 -7.12
N ILE A 247 -18.76 -2.54 -7.68
CA ILE A 247 -19.26 -3.81 -7.15
C ILE A 247 -18.93 -4.91 -8.16
N LEU A 248 -17.87 -5.67 -7.87
CA LEU A 248 -17.40 -6.77 -8.71
C LEU A 248 -18.32 -7.99 -8.55
N ALA A 249 -18.38 -8.88 -9.56
CA ALA A 249 -18.97 -10.19 -9.36
C ALA A 249 -17.96 -11.11 -8.64
N GLU A 250 -18.44 -11.99 -7.74
CA GLU A 250 -17.55 -12.93 -7.03
C GLU A 250 -16.72 -13.79 -8.00
N ALA A 251 -17.31 -14.18 -9.14
CA ALA A 251 -16.60 -14.97 -10.15
C ALA A 251 -15.43 -14.23 -10.83
N GLU A 252 -15.33 -12.91 -10.66
CA GLU A 252 -14.19 -12.11 -11.14
C GLU A 252 -13.02 -12.09 -10.15
N LEU A 253 -13.21 -12.61 -8.93
CA LEU A 253 -12.21 -12.64 -7.87
C LEU A 253 -11.54 -14.03 -7.78
N PRO A 254 -10.25 -14.11 -7.48
CA PRO A 254 -9.35 -12.97 -7.21
C PRO A 254 -8.89 -12.26 -8.47
N ARG A 255 -8.84 -10.93 -8.46
CA ARG A 255 -8.12 -10.13 -9.45
C ARG A 255 -6.66 -10.01 -9.02
N ARG A 256 -5.73 -10.18 -9.96
CA ARG A 256 -4.29 -10.10 -9.70
C ARG A 256 -3.65 -9.16 -10.72
N TYR A 257 -3.01 -8.09 -10.23
CA TYR A 257 -2.40 -7.05 -11.04
C TYR A 257 -0.93 -6.88 -10.66
N CYS A 258 -0.06 -6.64 -11.66
CA CYS A 258 1.29 -6.16 -11.41
C CYS A 258 1.59 -4.94 -12.28
N ALA A 259 2.48 -4.08 -11.78
CA ALA A 259 2.94 -2.91 -12.52
C ALA A 259 4.42 -2.64 -12.20
N PHE A 260 5.16 -2.21 -13.21
CA PHE A 260 6.47 -1.60 -13.05
C PHE A 260 6.32 -0.09 -13.07
N THR A 261 6.74 0.58 -12.00
CA THR A 261 6.70 2.04 -11.90
C THR A 261 7.91 2.61 -11.18
N PRO A 262 8.32 3.85 -11.50
CA PRO A 262 9.06 4.65 -10.56
C PRO A 262 8.21 4.92 -9.32
N CYS A 263 8.87 4.99 -8.16
CA CYS A 263 8.29 5.26 -6.87
C CYS A 263 9.03 6.44 -6.23
N TYR A 264 8.30 7.31 -5.54
CA TYR A 264 8.83 8.57 -5.01
C TYR A 264 8.56 8.70 -3.52
N ARG A 265 9.63 8.80 -2.70
CA ARG A 265 9.54 8.94 -1.24
C ARG A 265 10.44 10.06 -0.74
N ARG A 266 9.89 10.93 0.10
CA ARG A 266 10.69 12.01 0.71
C ARG A 266 11.64 11.50 1.79
N GLU A 267 11.44 10.27 2.28
CA GLU A 267 12.29 9.67 3.32
C GLU A 267 12.43 10.58 4.56
N ALA A 268 11.37 11.31 4.91
CA ALA A 268 11.35 12.19 6.07
C ALA A 268 11.59 11.38 7.36
N GLY A 269 12.42 11.90 8.25
CA GLY A 269 12.73 11.25 9.54
C GLY A 269 13.83 10.18 9.50
N THR A 270 14.41 9.87 8.32
CA THR A 270 15.49 8.85 8.19
C THR A 270 16.88 9.47 8.03
N TYR A 271 17.14 10.57 8.72
CA TYR A 271 18.42 11.26 8.67
C TYR A 271 19.55 10.36 9.19
N GLY A 272 20.66 10.28 8.43
CA GLY A 272 21.85 9.52 8.81
C GLY A 272 21.79 7.99 8.55
N GLN A 273 20.64 7.45 8.14
CA GLN A 273 20.53 6.02 7.81
C GLN A 273 20.74 5.79 6.31
N ASP A 274 21.51 4.76 5.97
CA ASP A 274 21.77 4.33 4.58
C ASP A 274 22.02 5.52 3.62
N THR A 275 22.94 6.41 4.01
CA THR A 275 23.22 7.66 3.26
C THR A 275 24.02 7.43 1.99
N LYS A 276 24.71 6.29 1.87
CA LYS A 276 25.48 5.89 0.70
C LYS A 276 24.75 4.77 -0.08
N GLY A 277 24.93 4.79 -1.40
CA GLY A 277 24.42 3.75 -2.27
C GLY A 277 22.93 3.83 -2.54
N MET A 278 22.33 2.68 -2.89
CA MET A 278 20.97 2.58 -3.45
C MET A 278 19.93 1.95 -2.50
N ILE A 279 20.27 1.69 -1.25
CA ILE A 279 19.35 1.03 -0.31
C ILE A 279 18.13 1.92 0.00
N ARG A 280 18.37 3.24 0.13
CA ARG A 280 17.34 4.22 0.48
C ARG A 280 17.40 5.41 -0.45
N GLN A 281 16.43 5.53 -1.33
CA GLN A 281 16.38 6.51 -2.41
C GLN A 281 15.09 7.31 -2.41
N HIS A 282 15.15 8.57 -2.88
CA HIS A 282 13.96 9.40 -3.12
C HIS A 282 13.17 8.97 -4.36
N GLN A 283 13.86 8.40 -5.32
CA GLN A 283 13.29 7.82 -6.54
C GLN A 283 13.89 6.44 -6.77
N PHE A 284 13.06 5.42 -6.95
CA PHE A 284 13.47 4.05 -7.23
C PHE A 284 12.39 3.34 -8.03
N ASP A 285 12.80 2.29 -8.74
CA ASP A 285 11.90 1.48 -9.54
C ASP A 285 11.44 0.24 -8.77
N LYS A 286 10.18 -0.13 -8.94
CA LYS A 286 9.57 -1.30 -8.29
C LYS A 286 8.59 -2.00 -9.22
N VAL A 287 8.64 -3.32 -9.23
CA VAL A 287 7.53 -4.15 -9.69
C VAL A 287 6.62 -4.39 -8.49
N GLU A 288 5.38 -3.99 -8.58
CA GLU A 288 4.39 -4.13 -7.51
C GLU A 288 3.33 -5.14 -7.91
N MET A 289 2.89 -5.94 -6.96
CA MET A 289 1.79 -6.89 -7.07
C MET A 289 0.63 -6.44 -6.19
N VAL A 290 -0.59 -6.46 -6.73
CA VAL A 290 -1.82 -6.18 -5.98
C VAL A 290 -2.83 -7.28 -6.27
N LYS A 291 -3.54 -7.72 -5.23
CA LYS A 291 -4.68 -8.63 -5.38
C LYS A 291 -5.92 -8.04 -4.74
N VAL A 292 -7.05 -8.23 -5.41
CA VAL A 292 -8.40 -7.98 -4.88
C VAL A 292 -9.08 -9.34 -4.75
N THR A 293 -9.55 -9.67 -3.55
CA THR A 293 -10.05 -11.01 -3.22
C THR A 293 -11.35 -10.95 -2.43
N THR A 294 -12.03 -12.08 -2.31
CA THR A 294 -13.04 -12.25 -1.25
C THR A 294 -12.35 -12.40 0.11
N PRO A 295 -13.05 -12.13 1.23
CA PRO A 295 -12.51 -12.40 2.57
C PRO A 295 -12.04 -13.85 2.75
N ALA A 296 -12.77 -14.82 2.21
CA ALA A 296 -12.45 -16.25 2.31
C ALA A 296 -11.13 -16.63 1.62
N GLN A 297 -10.79 -15.96 0.51
CA GLN A 297 -9.59 -16.24 -0.27
C GLN A 297 -8.34 -15.52 0.24
N SER A 298 -8.50 -14.44 1.03
CA SER A 298 -7.43 -13.46 1.25
C SER A 298 -6.20 -14.04 1.97
N HIS A 299 -6.38 -15.03 2.85
CA HIS A 299 -5.26 -15.68 3.52
C HIS A 299 -4.40 -16.49 2.53
N ASP A 300 -5.01 -17.35 1.73
CA ASP A 300 -4.29 -18.20 0.77
C ASP A 300 -3.65 -17.37 -0.35
N GLU A 301 -4.34 -16.31 -0.79
CA GLU A 301 -3.82 -15.38 -1.78
C GLU A 301 -2.65 -14.53 -1.22
N HIS A 302 -2.61 -14.27 0.09
CA HIS A 302 -1.46 -13.64 0.74
C HIS A 302 -0.24 -14.56 0.71
N GLU A 303 -0.40 -15.81 1.14
CA GLU A 303 0.69 -16.80 1.09
C GLU A 303 1.18 -17.04 -0.35
N ALA A 304 0.26 -17.07 -1.33
CA ALA A 304 0.62 -17.19 -2.73
C ALA A 304 1.37 -15.95 -3.27
N MET A 305 1.05 -14.74 -2.78
CA MET A 305 1.77 -13.52 -3.14
C MET A 305 3.21 -13.54 -2.61
N VAL A 306 3.40 -13.94 -1.37
CA VAL A 306 4.73 -14.11 -0.77
C VAL A 306 5.55 -15.10 -1.59
N ARG A 307 4.98 -16.28 -1.94
CA ARG A 307 5.66 -17.26 -2.80
C ARG A 307 6.03 -16.68 -4.17
N SER A 308 5.19 -15.84 -4.76
CA SER A 308 5.53 -15.19 -6.04
C SER A 308 6.76 -14.29 -5.93
N ALA A 309 6.91 -13.56 -4.82
CA ALA A 309 8.11 -12.75 -4.56
C ALA A 309 9.35 -13.63 -4.29
N GLU A 310 9.19 -14.73 -3.54
CA GLU A 310 10.28 -15.69 -3.26
C GLU A 310 10.84 -16.31 -4.54
N VAL A 311 9.97 -16.67 -5.50
CA VAL A 311 10.40 -17.29 -6.77
C VAL A 311 11.34 -16.36 -7.55
N VAL A 312 11.15 -15.04 -7.50
CA VAL A 312 12.09 -14.09 -8.14
C VAL A 312 13.49 -14.26 -7.57
N LEU A 313 13.62 -14.30 -6.23
CA LEU A 313 14.91 -14.46 -5.54
C LEU A 313 15.52 -15.83 -5.81
N GLN A 314 14.70 -16.89 -5.82
CA GLN A 314 15.13 -18.26 -6.12
C GLN A 314 15.68 -18.38 -7.55
N ARG A 315 15.00 -17.81 -8.55
CA ARG A 315 15.46 -17.80 -9.94
C ARG A 315 16.74 -16.98 -10.14
N LEU A 316 16.94 -15.97 -9.30
CA LEU A 316 18.17 -15.18 -9.25
C LEU A 316 19.26 -15.84 -8.38
N GLU A 317 18.98 -16.97 -7.75
CA GLU A 317 19.88 -17.69 -6.83
C GLU A 317 20.41 -16.79 -5.69
N LEU A 318 19.57 -15.88 -5.19
CA LEU A 318 19.90 -14.96 -4.11
C LEU A 318 19.39 -15.51 -2.77
N PRO A 319 20.27 -15.72 -1.77
CA PRO A 319 19.86 -16.19 -0.45
C PRO A 319 18.97 -15.16 0.24
N TYR A 320 17.87 -15.62 0.84
CA TYR A 320 16.91 -14.76 1.51
C TYR A 320 16.29 -15.45 2.73
N ARG A 321 15.63 -14.65 3.58
CA ARG A 321 14.74 -15.12 4.63
C ARG A 321 13.39 -14.40 4.56
N VAL A 322 12.35 -15.02 5.08
CA VAL A 322 11.00 -14.46 5.20
C VAL A 322 10.71 -14.21 6.66
N MET A 323 10.35 -12.98 6.97
CA MET A 323 10.05 -12.50 8.31
C MET A 323 8.54 -12.24 8.43
N ALA A 324 7.89 -12.78 9.46
CA ALA A 324 6.58 -12.31 9.87
C ALA A 324 6.79 -11.06 10.73
N LEU A 325 6.25 -9.92 10.29
CA LEU A 325 6.37 -8.69 11.05
C LEU A 325 5.52 -8.76 12.31
N CYS A 326 6.05 -8.25 13.40
CA CYS A 326 5.33 -8.12 14.66
C CYS A 326 4.36 -6.93 14.62
N THR A 327 3.45 -6.87 15.58
CA THR A 327 2.41 -5.84 15.65
C THR A 327 2.95 -4.42 15.66
N GLY A 328 4.12 -4.17 16.25
CA GLY A 328 4.75 -2.85 16.34
C GLY A 328 5.48 -2.40 15.07
N ASP A 329 5.81 -3.33 14.16
CA ASP A 329 6.57 -3.04 12.93
C ASP A 329 5.69 -3.04 11.66
N MET A 330 4.47 -3.55 11.73
CA MET A 330 3.55 -3.58 10.59
C MET A 330 3.12 -2.20 10.11
N GLY A 331 2.94 -2.05 8.79
CA GLY A 331 2.36 -0.86 8.18
C GLY A 331 0.97 -0.52 8.73
N PHE A 332 0.63 0.78 8.76
CA PHE A 332 -0.60 1.33 9.34
C PHE A 332 -1.89 0.65 8.85
N HIS A 333 -1.97 0.34 7.55
CA HIS A 333 -3.13 -0.26 6.89
C HIS A 333 -3.14 -1.79 6.91
N SER A 334 -2.04 -2.43 7.32
CA SER A 334 -1.87 -3.88 7.23
C SER A 334 -2.48 -4.59 8.44
N ALA A 335 -3.13 -5.72 8.20
CA ALA A 335 -3.58 -6.67 9.21
C ALA A 335 -2.55 -7.80 9.44
N LYS A 336 -1.75 -8.12 8.41
CA LYS A 336 -0.62 -9.04 8.48
C LYS A 336 0.39 -8.70 7.38
N THR A 337 1.68 -8.79 7.69
CA THR A 337 2.76 -8.51 6.73
C THR A 337 3.86 -9.55 6.86
N TYR A 338 4.38 -9.97 5.71
CA TYR A 338 5.63 -10.69 5.58
C TYR A 338 6.64 -9.84 4.82
N ASP A 339 7.85 -9.73 5.34
CA ASP A 339 8.98 -9.15 4.63
C ASP A 339 9.91 -10.25 4.12
N LEU A 340 10.39 -10.08 2.90
CA LEU A 340 11.50 -10.85 2.37
C LEU A 340 12.76 -10.02 2.52
N GLU A 341 13.78 -10.62 3.13
CA GLU A 341 15.07 -9.98 3.30
C GLU A 341 16.15 -10.78 2.56
N VAL A 342 16.87 -10.11 1.65
CA VAL A 342 17.96 -10.69 0.86
C VAL A 342 19.29 -10.49 1.56
N TRP A 343 20.18 -11.49 1.47
CA TRP A 343 21.53 -11.38 1.98
C TRP A 343 22.39 -10.43 1.16
N LEU A 344 23.05 -9.50 1.80
CA LEU A 344 24.03 -8.57 1.22
C LEU A 344 25.42 -8.81 1.82
N PRO A 345 26.31 -9.49 1.09
CA PRO A 345 27.63 -9.87 1.62
C PRO A 345 28.53 -8.69 1.96
N GLY A 346 28.47 -7.57 1.20
CA GLY A 346 29.23 -6.36 1.50
C GLY A 346 28.79 -5.66 2.79
N GLN A 347 27.59 -5.95 3.30
CA GLN A 347 27.10 -5.47 4.59
C GLN A 347 27.09 -6.55 5.67
N GLY A 348 27.27 -7.81 5.31
CA GLY A 348 27.22 -8.96 6.22
C GLY A 348 25.87 -9.15 6.91
N LYS A 349 24.75 -8.77 6.24
CA LYS A 349 23.39 -8.82 6.82
C LYS A 349 22.31 -9.01 5.78
N TYR A 350 21.14 -9.43 6.26
CA TYR A 350 19.92 -9.45 5.48
C TYR A 350 19.30 -8.04 5.41
N ARG A 351 18.72 -7.70 4.25
CA ARG A 351 18.04 -6.41 4.01
C ARG A 351 16.70 -6.66 3.33
N GLU A 352 15.67 -5.95 3.79
CA GLU A 352 14.34 -5.98 3.18
C GLU A 352 14.40 -5.67 1.68
N ILE A 353 13.78 -6.52 0.87
CA ILE A 353 13.68 -6.37 -0.58
C ILE A 353 12.24 -6.41 -1.08
N SER A 354 11.34 -7.00 -0.31
CA SER A 354 9.90 -7.04 -0.54
C SER A 354 9.16 -7.01 0.77
N SER A 355 8.00 -6.35 0.79
CA SER A 355 7.03 -6.40 1.88
C SER A 355 5.68 -6.77 1.29
N CYS A 356 5.07 -7.85 1.79
CA CYS A 356 3.80 -8.38 1.31
C CYS A 356 2.75 -8.29 2.42
N SER A 357 1.70 -7.49 2.21
CA SER A 357 0.69 -7.18 3.21
C SER A 357 -0.70 -7.66 2.80
N ASN A 358 -1.44 -8.18 3.77
CA ASN A 358 -2.89 -8.34 3.70
C ASN A 358 -3.53 -7.21 4.49
N CYS A 359 -4.31 -6.36 3.81
CA CYS A 359 -5.00 -5.22 4.41
C CYS A 359 -6.44 -5.54 4.79
N GLU A 360 -6.91 -6.76 4.49
CA GLU A 360 -8.31 -7.14 4.63
C GLU A 360 -9.25 -6.10 4.01
N ALA A 361 -10.36 -5.76 4.65
CA ALA A 361 -11.32 -4.79 4.16
C ALA A 361 -10.92 -3.31 4.40
N TYR A 362 -9.75 -3.06 4.96
CA TYR A 362 -9.37 -1.71 5.42
C TYR A 362 -9.29 -0.67 4.30
N GLN A 363 -8.60 -0.99 3.21
CA GLN A 363 -8.51 -0.14 2.02
C GLN A 363 -9.80 -0.21 1.20
N ALA A 364 -10.39 -1.39 1.04
CA ALA A 364 -11.64 -1.57 0.31
C ALA A 364 -12.79 -0.73 0.90
N ARG A 365 -12.86 -0.57 2.24
CA ARG A 365 -13.83 0.30 2.90
C ARG A 365 -13.61 1.78 2.59
N ARG A 366 -12.36 2.24 2.47
CA ARG A 366 -12.04 3.61 2.08
C ARG A 366 -12.34 3.90 0.61
N LEU A 367 -12.12 2.89 -0.24
CA LEU A 367 -12.33 2.95 -1.69
C LEU A 367 -13.75 2.62 -2.12
N ASP A 368 -14.63 2.19 -1.20
CA ASP A 368 -15.96 1.63 -1.51
C ASP A 368 -15.88 0.48 -2.53
N LEU A 369 -14.85 -0.37 -2.41
CA LEU A 369 -14.60 -1.52 -3.27
C LEU A 369 -15.31 -2.75 -2.73
N ARG A 370 -16.29 -3.24 -3.46
CA ARG A 370 -17.21 -4.28 -3.00
C ARG A 370 -17.33 -5.41 -4.00
N TYR A 371 -17.91 -6.51 -3.58
CA TYR A 371 -18.32 -7.59 -4.48
C TYR A 371 -19.72 -8.11 -4.12
N ARG A 372 -20.34 -8.75 -5.11
CA ARG A 372 -21.63 -9.43 -4.96
C ARG A 372 -21.41 -10.94 -4.95
N PRO A 373 -21.77 -11.64 -3.85
CA PRO A 373 -21.68 -13.10 -3.76
C PRO A 373 -22.52 -13.80 -4.85
N ALA A 374 -21.98 -14.89 -5.43
CA ALA A 374 -22.60 -15.63 -6.53
C ALA A 374 -23.96 -16.25 -6.17
N GLY A 375 -24.13 -16.66 -4.89
CA GLY A 375 -25.38 -17.23 -4.39
C GLY A 375 -26.51 -16.23 -4.18
N GLY A 376 -26.33 -14.96 -4.58
CA GLY A 376 -27.20 -13.87 -4.17
C GLY A 376 -26.97 -13.51 -2.71
N GLY A 377 -27.31 -12.33 -2.29
CA GLY A 377 -27.07 -11.90 -0.92
C GLY A 377 -26.64 -10.44 -0.85
N ARG A 378 -26.24 -10.05 0.33
CA ARG A 378 -25.79 -8.68 0.59
C ARG A 378 -24.41 -8.47 -0.03
N VAL A 379 -24.26 -7.32 -0.67
CA VAL A 379 -22.95 -6.86 -1.16
C VAL A 379 -21.96 -6.74 0.01
N GLU A 380 -20.75 -7.26 -0.17
CA GLU A 380 -19.70 -7.30 0.83
C GLU A 380 -18.46 -6.53 0.35
N LEU A 381 -17.59 -6.14 1.29
CA LEU A 381 -16.31 -5.51 0.96
C LEU A 381 -15.32 -6.56 0.48
N CYS A 382 -14.54 -6.21 -0.54
CA CYS A 382 -13.38 -6.98 -0.93
C CYS A 382 -12.27 -6.89 0.14
N HIS A 383 -11.31 -7.83 0.08
CA HIS A 383 -10.02 -7.72 0.72
C HIS A 383 -8.97 -7.29 -0.30
N THR A 384 -8.01 -6.49 0.13
CA THR A 384 -6.89 -6.03 -0.71
C THR A 384 -5.56 -6.53 -0.16
N LEU A 385 -4.68 -6.92 -1.06
CA LEU A 385 -3.34 -7.36 -0.75
C LEU A 385 -2.35 -6.66 -1.68
N ASN A 386 -1.20 -6.30 -1.16
CA ASN A 386 -0.12 -5.70 -1.92
C ASN A 386 1.23 -6.32 -1.56
N GLY A 387 2.18 -6.29 -2.48
CA GLY A 387 3.53 -6.75 -2.23
C GLY A 387 4.48 -6.42 -3.36
N SER A 388 5.74 -6.17 -3.02
CA SER A 388 6.75 -5.93 -4.06
C SER A 388 7.16 -7.24 -4.73
N GLY A 389 7.20 -7.22 -6.04
CA GLY A 389 7.59 -8.38 -6.82
C GLY A 389 8.80 -8.22 -7.76
N LEU A 390 9.90 -7.45 -7.45
CA LEU A 390 10.46 -6.88 -6.24
C LEU A 390 10.80 -5.37 -6.40
N ALA A 391 11.49 -4.81 -5.39
CA ALA A 391 12.19 -3.52 -5.51
C ALA A 391 13.40 -3.68 -6.45
N VAL A 392 13.32 -3.12 -7.67
CA VAL A 392 14.32 -3.34 -8.73
C VAL A 392 15.70 -2.86 -8.31
N GLY A 393 15.80 -1.66 -7.71
CA GLY A 393 17.06 -1.12 -7.24
C GLY A 393 17.74 -1.97 -6.14
N ARG A 394 16.98 -2.47 -5.16
CA ARG A 394 17.53 -3.37 -4.14
C ARG A 394 17.91 -4.74 -4.70
N THR A 395 17.18 -5.22 -5.71
CA THR A 395 17.55 -6.46 -6.42
C THR A 395 18.85 -6.26 -7.21
N LEU A 396 19.04 -5.11 -7.86
CA LEU A 396 20.30 -4.76 -8.51
C LEU A 396 21.45 -4.74 -7.50
N VAL A 397 21.26 -4.12 -6.33
CA VAL A 397 22.23 -4.14 -5.22
C VAL A 397 22.58 -5.58 -4.85
N ALA A 398 21.59 -6.44 -4.65
CA ALA A 398 21.80 -7.84 -4.28
C ALA A 398 22.56 -8.61 -5.36
N VAL A 399 22.27 -8.38 -6.64
CA VAL A 399 23.03 -9.00 -7.75
C VAL A 399 24.48 -8.50 -7.76
N LEU A 400 24.72 -7.19 -7.65
CA LEU A 400 26.10 -6.66 -7.64
C LEU A 400 26.92 -7.25 -6.49
N GLU A 401 26.34 -7.35 -5.29
CA GLU A 401 27.06 -7.81 -4.11
C GLU A 401 27.23 -9.33 -4.07
N ASN A 402 26.23 -10.14 -4.45
CA ASN A 402 26.33 -11.61 -4.42
C ASN A 402 27.12 -12.20 -5.59
N TYR A 403 27.17 -11.51 -6.72
CA TYR A 403 27.81 -11.99 -7.96
C TYR A 403 29.14 -11.29 -8.26
N GLN A 404 29.70 -10.54 -7.29
CA GLN A 404 31.02 -9.93 -7.42
C GLN A 404 32.13 -10.98 -7.47
N GLU A 405 33.18 -10.72 -8.24
CA GLU A 405 34.34 -11.59 -8.41
C GLU A 405 35.62 -10.91 -7.89
N ALA A 406 36.64 -11.71 -7.60
CA ALA A 406 37.90 -11.24 -7.05
C ALA A 406 38.63 -10.20 -7.94
N ASP A 407 38.39 -10.22 -9.23
CA ASP A 407 38.95 -9.27 -10.20
C ASP A 407 38.14 -7.96 -10.32
N GLY A 408 37.13 -7.78 -9.47
CA GLY A 408 36.27 -6.60 -9.43
C GLY A 408 35.15 -6.58 -10.48
N SER A 409 34.99 -7.65 -11.27
CA SER A 409 33.86 -7.81 -12.18
C SER A 409 32.65 -8.39 -11.45
N VAL A 410 31.49 -8.39 -12.13
CA VAL A 410 30.26 -9.00 -11.64
C VAL A 410 29.75 -10.00 -12.67
N THR A 411 29.53 -11.25 -12.26
CA THR A 411 28.89 -12.27 -13.08
C THR A 411 27.40 -11.96 -13.23
N VAL A 412 26.86 -12.06 -14.45
CA VAL A 412 25.44 -11.86 -14.71
C VAL A 412 24.70 -13.16 -14.41
N PRO A 413 23.68 -13.17 -13.52
CA PRO A 413 22.85 -14.34 -13.25
C PRO A 413 22.33 -14.97 -14.55
N ASN A 414 22.36 -16.29 -14.65
CA ASN A 414 22.01 -17.01 -15.89
C ASN A 414 20.63 -16.61 -16.43
N VAL A 415 19.63 -16.45 -15.55
CA VAL A 415 18.27 -16.08 -15.91
C VAL A 415 18.17 -14.68 -16.52
N LEU A 416 19.12 -13.78 -16.24
CA LEU A 416 19.15 -12.42 -16.77
C LEU A 416 19.94 -12.28 -18.08
N ARG A 417 20.77 -13.26 -18.47
CA ARG A 417 21.59 -13.16 -19.68
C ARG A 417 20.79 -12.91 -20.97
N PRO A 418 19.62 -13.53 -21.19
CA PRO A 418 18.78 -13.22 -22.36
C PRO A 418 18.35 -11.75 -22.40
N TYR A 419 17.98 -11.17 -21.26
CA TYR A 419 17.59 -9.77 -21.13
C TYR A 419 18.79 -8.80 -21.24
N MET A 420 20.00 -9.31 -20.94
CA MET A 420 21.26 -8.59 -21.07
C MET A 420 21.92 -8.75 -22.45
N GLY A 421 21.22 -9.41 -23.41
CA GLY A 421 21.73 -9.68 -24.77
C GLY A 421 22.91 -10.62 -24.80
N GLY A 422 22.90 -11.63 -23.93
CA GLY A 422 23.93 -12.63 -23.81
C GLY A 422 25.14 -12.20 -22.97
N LEU A 423 25.15 -11.00 -22.39
CA LEU A 423 26.28 -10.56 -21.55
C LEU A 423 26.37 -11.46 -20.31
N GLU A 424 27.53 -12.11 -20.15
CA GLU A 424 27.79 -13.03 -19.05
C GLU A 424 28.48 -12.35 -17.86
N ARG A 425 29.17 -11.23 -18.11
CA ARG A 425 30.00 -10.56 -17.12
C ARG A 425 30.04 -9.05 -17.33
N ILE A 426 29.93 -8.28 -16.25
CA ILE A 426 30.14 -6.84 -16.24
C ILE A 426 31.58 -6.62 -15.72
N GLY A 427 32.48 -6.19 -16.61
CA GLY A 427 33.89 -5.96 -16.28
C GLY A 427 34.23 -4.48 -16.17
N PRO A 428 35.43 -4.15 -15.70
CA PRO A 428 35.95 -2.78 -15.65
C PRO A 428 36.03 -2.15 -17.05
N PRO A 429 35.98 -0.81 -17.15
CA PRO A 429 36.04 -0.11 -18.43
C PRO A 429 37.28 -0.52 -19.24
N GLY A 430 37.08 -1.05 -20.45
CA GLY A 430 38.15 -1.51 -21.34
C GLY A 430 38.36 -3.02 -21.39
N ALA A 431 37.70 -3.82 -20.57
CA ALA A 431 37.85 -5.28 -20.55
C ALA A 431 37.00 -6.04 -21.61
N GLY A 432 36.36 -5.34 -22.52
CA GLY A 432 35.55 -5.95 -23.60
C GLY A 432 35.37 -4.96 -24.75
N LYS A 433 36.13 -5.09 -25.78
CA LYS A 433 35.75 -4.72 -27.14
C LYS A 433 35.41 -5.97 -27.91
#